data_5253f31576852a1d6f393289976796ae
#
_entry.id   5253f31576852a1d6f393289976796ae
#
_cell.length_a   1.000
_cell.length_b   1.000
_cell.length_c   1.000
_cell.angle_alpha   90.00
_cell.angle_beta   90.00
_cell.angle_gamma   90.00
#
_symmetry.space_group_name_H-M   'P 1'
#
loop_
_entity.id
_entity.type
_entity.pdbx_description
1 polymer ?
#
loop_
_entity_poly.entity_id
_entity_poly.type
_entity_poly.pdbx_seq_one_letter_code
_entity_poly.pdbx_strand_id
1 'polypeptide(L)' 'MARELGAANVNVNAVAPGMIETPLTEDLLDEVLAKSWEEAALGRLGKPQEIADVILFLCSEQARHITGQVIVVDGGQTA' A
#
# COMPACT_ATOMS: atom_id res chain seq x y z
N MET A 1 11.41 -0.89 -15.52
CA MET A 1 12.30 -0.05 -14.69
C MET A 1 13.15 -0.86 -13.70
N ALA A 2 12.56 -1.79 -12.97
CA ALA A 2 13.31 -2.58 -11.99
C ALA A 2 14.46 -3.39 -12.61
N ARG A 3 14.28 -3.93 -13.81
CA ARG A 3 15.32 -4.72 -14.50
C ARG A 3 16.53 -3.86 -14.87
N GLU A 4 16.31 -2.68 -15.40
CA GLU A 4 17.38 -1.78 -15.84
C GLU A 4 18.15 -1.23 -14.64
N LEU A 5 17.44 -0.80 -13.60
CA LEU A 5 18.04 -0.23 -12.40
C LEU A 5 18.63 -1.30 -11.49
N GLY A 6 18.13 -2.54 -11.56
CA GLY A 6 18.71 -3.66 -10.82
C GLY A 6 20.16 -3.92 -11.17
N ALA A 7 20.53 -3.75 -12.45
CA ALA A 7 21.90 -3.87 -12.89
C ALA A 7 22.84 -2.83 -12.25
N ALA A 8 22.28 -1.69 -11.82
CA ALA A 8 23.00 -0.66 -11.08
C ALA A 8 22.84 -0.80 -9.55
N ASN A 9 22.32 -1.93 -9.07
CA ASN A 9 22.06 -2.18 -7.66
C ASN A 9 21.03 -1.23 -7.04
N VAL A 10 20.01 -0.88 -7.81
CA VAL A 10 18.90 -0.02 -7.35
C VAL A 10 17.61 -0.83 -7.35
N ASN A 11 16.95 -0.90 -6.21
CA ASN A 11 15.66 -1.58 -6.08
C ASN A 11 14.52 -0.61 -6.42
N VAL A 12 13.55 -1.11 -7.20
CA VAL A 12 12.36 -0.33 -7.60
C VAL A 12 11.12 -1.15 -7.31
N ASN A 13 10.29 -0.67 -6.41
CA ASN A 13 9.03 -1.30 -6.04
C ASN A 13 7.90 -0.27 -6.07
N ALA A 14 6.67 -0.75 -6.06
CA ALA A 14 5.49 0.08 -5.98
C ALA A 14 4.62 -0.38 -4.82
N VAL A 15 3.87 0.56 -4.23
CA VAL A 15 2.89 0.27 -3.18
C VAL A 15 1.52 0.65 -3.72
N ALA A 16 0.57 -0.29 -3.65
CA ALA A 16 -0.82 -0.08 -4.07
C ALA A 16 -1.72 -0.06 -2.84
N PRO A 17 -2.06 1.13 -2.31
CA PRO A 17 -2.92 1.22 -1.13
C PRO A 17 -4.39 0.99 -1.50
N GLY A 18 -5.17 0.50 -0.52
CA GLY A 18 -6.62 0.48 -0.62
C GLY A 18 -7.24 1.80 -0.16
N MET A 19 -8.45 1.72 0.43
CA MET A 19 -9.10 2.90 0.99
C MET A 19 -8.39 3.32 2.27
N ILE A 20 -7.89 4.56 2.29
CA ILE A 20 -7.09 5.11 3.38
C ILE A 20 -7.83 6.30 4.01
N GLU A 21 -7.78 6.39 5.33
CA GLU A 21 -8.32 7.54 6.07
C GLU A 21 -7.48 8.78 5.77
N THR A 22 -8.05 9.72 5.03
CA THR A 22 -7.44 11.01 4.73
C THR A 22 -8.55 12.07 4.71
N PRO A 23 -8.22 13.37 4.70
CA PRO A 23 -9.25 14.41 4.52
C PRO A 23 -10.10 14.22 3.25
N LEU A 24 -9.53 13.60 2.20
CA LEU A 24 -10.28 13.32 0.98
C LEU A 24 -11.31 12.20 1.17
N THR A 25 -11.00 11.18 1.98
CA THR A 25 -11.95 10.10 2.24
C THR A 25 -13.07 10.50 3.19
N GLU A 26 -12.84 11.50 4.05
CA GLU A 26 -13.88 12.04 4.94
C GLU A 26 -15.03 12.67 4.17
N ASP A 27 -14.78 13.16 2.95
CA ASP A 27 -15.79 13.77 2.08
C ASP A 27 -16.57 12.72 1.25
N LEU A 28 -16.23 11.44 1.35
CA LEU A 28 -16.94 10.38 0.65
C LEU A 28 -18.27 10.09 1.35
N LEU A 29 -19.24 9.59 0.57
CA LEU A 29 -20.53 9.18 1.11
C LEU A 29 -20.35 8.03 2.10
N ASP A 30 -21.14 8.02 3.17
CA ASP A 30 -21.10 7.00 4.21
C ASP A 30 -21.26 5.59 3.63
N GLU A 31 -22.11 5.43 2.62
CA GLU A 31 -22.33 4.14 1.96
C GLU A 31 -21.08 3.63 1.23
N VAL A 32 -20.27 4.55 0.66
CA VAL A 32 -19.02 4.20 0.00
C VAL A 32 -18.00 3.72 1.03
N LEU A 33 -17.90 4.41 2.17
CA LEU A 33 -17.02 4.02 3.26
C LEU A 33 -17.43 2.69 3.87
N ALA A 34 -18.73 2.48 4.09
CA ALA A 34 -19.26 1.23 4.62
C ALA A 34 -18.95 0.05 3.70
N LYS A 35 -19.09 0.23 2.39
CA LYS A 35 -18.76 -0.80 1.42
C LYS A 35 -17.28 -1.15 1.44
N SER A 36 -16.42 -0.15 1.57
CA SER A 36 -14.97 -0.36 1.66
C SER A 36 -14.61 -1.16 2.91
N TRP A 37 -15.30 -0.90 4.03
CA TRP A 37 -15.11 -1.68 5.25
C TRP A 37 -15.54 -3.14 5.08
N GLU A 38 -16.65 -3.37 4.39
CA GLU A 38 -17.14 -4.74 4.15
C GLU A 38 -16.19 -5.53 3.25
N GLU A 39 -15.63 -4.89 2.23
CA GLU A 39 -14.73 -5.53 1.29
C GLU A 39 -13.35 -5.83 1.90
N ALA A 40 -12.90 -5.03 2.86
CA ALA A 40 -11.62 -5.25 3.49
C ALA A 40 -11.66 -6.43 4.46
N ALA A 41 -10.77 -7.39 4.29
CA ALA A 41 -10.70 -8.55 5.18
C ALA A 41 -10.43 -8.16 6.63
N LEU A 42 -9.67 -7.08 6.86
CA LEU A 42 -9.39 -6.56 8.20
C LEU A 42 -10.56 -5.72 8.76
N GLY A 43 -11.56 -5.42 7.93
CA GLY A 43 -12.78 -4.73 8.36
C GLY A 43 -12.57 -3.28 8.75
N ARG A 44 -11.57 -2.61 8.20
CA ARG A 44 -11.31 -1.21 8.48
C ARG A 44 -10.57 -0.53 7.34
N LEU A 45 -10.64 0.81 7.31
CA LEU A 45 -9.81 1.60 6.41
C LEU A 45 -8.35 1.58 6.88
N GLY A 46 -7.42 1.76 5.95
CA GLY A 46 -6.02 1.93 6.28
C GLY A 46 -5.74 3.33 6.80
N LYS A 47 -4.66 3.47 7.54
CA LYS A 47 -4.16 4.77 7.99
C LYS A 47 -2.94 5.16 7.17
N PRO A 48 -2.71 6.46 6.91
CA PRO A 48 -1.53 6.91 6.16
C PRO A 48 -0.23 6.36 6.72
N GLN A 49 -0.11 6.23 8.04
CA GLN A 49 1.08 5.69 8.69
C GLN A 49 1.34 4.23 8.29
N GLU A 50 0.28 3.45 8.07
CA GLU A 50 0.42 2.05 7.67
C GLU A 50 1.03 1.91 6.27
N ILE A 51 0.72 2.84 5.38
CA ILE A 51 1.34 2.89 4.06
C ILE A 51 2.79 3.38 4.16
N ALA A 52 3.03 4.41 4.97
CA ALA A 52 4.37 4.95 5.20
C ALA A 52 5.31 3.89 5.79
N ASP A 53 4.82 3.06 6.69
CA ASP A 53 5.60 1.98 7.31
C ASP A 53 6.07 0.96 6.26
N VAL A 54 5.21 0.61 5.30
CA VAL A 54 5.59 -0.30 4.21
C VAL A 54 6.65 0.33 3.31
N ILE A 55 6.48 1.59 2.96
CA ILE A 55 7.46 2.32 2.14
C ILE A 55 8.80 2.38 2.85
N LEU A 56 8.79 2.68 4.14
CA LEU A 56 10.02 2.75 4.94
C LEU A 56 10.72 1.40 5.00
N PHE A 57 9.97 0.31 5.17
CA PHE A 57 10.51 -1.05 5.13
C PHE A 57 11.19 -1.33 3.78
N LEU A 58 10.52 -1.00 2.67
CA LEU A 58 11.06 -1.23 1.32
C LEU A 58 12.34 -0.43 1.05
N CYS A 59 12.54 0.68 1.76
CA CYS A 59 13.76 1.49 1.66
C CYS A 59 14.88 0.99 2.60
N SER A 60 14.61 -0.03 3.42
CA SER A 60 15.56 -0.50 4.42
C SER A 60 16.45 -1.64 3.89
N GLU A 61 17.54 -1.89 4.61
CA GLU A 61 18.43 -3.03 4.32
C GLU A 61 17.69 -4.37 4.41
N GLN A 62 16.65 -4.45 5.22
CA GLN A 62 15.86 -5.68 5.38
C GLN A 62 15.13 -6.07 4.10
N ALA A 63 14.89 -5.11 3.21
CA ALA A 63 14.24 -5.34 1.92
C ALA A 63 15.23 -5.36 0.75
N ARG A 64 16.51 -5.53 1.00
CA ARG A 64 17.57 -5.37 -0.03
C ARG A 64 17.46 -6.31 -1.21
N HIS A 65 16.75 -7.43 -1.08
CA HIS A 65 16.55 -8.39 -2.16
C HIS A 65 15.15 -8.31 -2.79
N ILE A 66 14.39 -7.26 -2.47
CA ILE A 66 13.05 -7.05 -3.02
C ILE A 66 13.13 -5.97 -4.10
N THR A 67 12.78 -6.34 -5.32
CA THR A 67 12.69 -5.39 -6.43
C THR A 67 11.68 -5.89 -7.46
N GLY A 68 11.12 -4.98 -8.23
CA GLY A 68 10.17 -5.32 -9.29
C GLY A 68 8.79 -5.74 -8.75
N GLN A 69 8.48 -5.47 -7.50
CA GLN A 69 7.24 -5.92 -6.87
C GLN A 69 6.23 -4.79 -6.72
N VAL A 70 4.96 -5.15 -6.76
CA VAL A 70 3.86 -4.29 -6.35
C VAL A 70 3.30 -4.86 -5.06
N ILE A 71 3.45 -4.12 -3.98
CA ILE A 71 2.97 -4.54 -2.66
C ILE A 71 1.59 -3.92 -2.43
N VAL A 72 0.58 -4.77 -2.35
CA VAL A 72 -0.79 -4.34 -2.10
C VAL A 72 -1.01 -4.20 -0.59
N VAL A 73 -1.44 -3.01 -0.16
CA VAL A 73 -1.66 -2.70 1.26
C VAL A 73 -3.08 -2.16 1.39
N ASP A 74 -4.05 -3.07 1.41
CA ASP A 74 -5.47 -2.74 1.34
C ASP A 74 -6.32 -3.45 2.40
N GLY A 75 -5.68 -4.01 3.42
CA GLY A 75 -6.40 -4.77 4.45
C GLY A 75 -7.13 -6.00 3.93
N GLY A 76 -6.72 -6.50 2.77
CA GLY A 76 -7.32 -7.67 2.15
C GLY A 76 -8.53 -7.35 1.26
N GLN A 77 -8.75 -6.08 0.90
CA GLN A 77 -9.90 -5.69 0.10
C GLN A 77 -9.96 -6.41 -1.26
N THR A 78 -8.81 -6.64 -1.87
CA THR A 78 -8.70 -7.29 -3.19
C THR A 78 -8.28 -8.76 -3.11
N ALA A 79 -8.22 -9.30 -1.93
CA ALA A 79 -7.78 -10.69 -1.72
C ALA A 79 -8.75 -11.71 -2.28
#